data_5e9e32f0f06d736e4f23582d528e34eb
#
_entry.id   5e9e32f0f06d736e4f23582d528e34eb
#
_cell.length_a   1.000
_cell.length_b   1.000
_cell.length_c   1.000
_cell.angle_alpha   90.00
_cell.angle_beta   90.00
_cell.angle_gamma   90.00
#
_symmetry.space_group_name_H-M   'P 1'
#
loop_
_entity.id
_entity.type
_entity.pdbx_description
1 polymer ?
#
loop_
_entity_poly.entity_id
_entity_poly.type
_entity_poly.pdbx_seq_one_letter_code
_entity_poly.pdbx_strand_id
1 'polypeptide(L)'
;MKIETENIRSYRLKAHHLEKKLPLSGLADAAGACGVQNSPPGAWETAMFNRLEGCSLPILHDALYEKKILLQAWSVRGVPLVFPTDRSGVFLTALLAQEGEQPWIYTRGITAALDYMQMSFDDLLMRTKQAAGYLNSHTVRSKETLDQTLADIIECSLTEEKRALWRAPSMYGNPDRQTVGGAAVSFLLRPCSFSSLIVFGRRQGITPTFTSFQNWTGRRPEELAFTEEPEARKECERELVRTFLHCYGPSGRDSFMGWLGCSGQQARRLWSGAKDEMEPVQTGKKTCNMLSNDMEALAHSQADGERLLLLGAHDPYLDIKDRDVLLEDRTLQKAVWKTVGNPGVILKAGRIAGIWRTKTLGDKLETEMTLFEALETVEKNNLKELAEEYAQFRGLALKKCVI
;
A
#
# COMPACT_ATOMS: atom_id res chain seq x y z
N MET A 1 -24.59 0.43 19.21
CA MET A 1 -23.72 1.02 20.26
C MET A 1 -23.20 2.35 19.76
N LYS A 2 -23.09 3.39 20.61
CA LYS A 2 -22.47 4.67 20.29
C LYS A 2 -20.99 4.62 20.70
N ILE A 3 -20.11 4.92 19.77
CA ILE A 3 -18.65 4.90 19.98
C ILE A 3 -18.11 6.32 19.81
N GLU A 4 -17.27 6.74 20.73
CA GLU A 4 -16.63 8.06 20.70
C GLU A 4 -15.36 8.00 19.81
N THR A 5 -14.99 9.16 19.27
CA THR A 5 -13.83 9.28 18.35
C THR A 5 -12.53 8.81 19.00
N GLU A 6 -12.40 9.01 20.31
CA GLU A 6 -11.22 8.60 21.07
C GLU A 6 -11.06 7.08 21.11
N ASN A 7 -12.17 6.32 21.34
CA ASN A 7 -12.11 4.85 21.26
C ASN A 7 -11.67 4.39 19.87
N ILE A 8 -12.19 5.02 18.80
CA ILE A 8 -11.82 4.69 17.42
C ILE A 8 -10.32 4.89 17.20
N ARG A 9 -9.77 6.03 17.66
CA ARG A 9 -8.32 6.32 17.54
C ARG A 9 -7.47 5.31 18.28
N SER A 10 -7.80 5.06 19.54
CA SER A 10 -7.06 4.13 20.40
C SER A 10 -7.10 2.71 19.84
N TYR A 11 -8.29 2.27 19.39
CA TYR A 11 -8.44 0.98 18.73
C TYR A 11 -7.55 0.88 17.46
N ARG A 12 -7.62 1.88 16.58
CA ARG A 12 -6.82 1.90 15.34
C ARG A 12 -5.32 1.94 15.60
N LEU A 13 -4.86 2.64 16.65
CA LEU A 13 -3.45 2.60 17.05
C LEU A 13 -3.00 1.19 17.41
N LYS A 14 -3.82 0.44 18.16
CA LYS A 14 -3.57 -0.96 18.51
C LYS A 14 -3.55 -1.85 17.28
N ALA A 15 -4.58 -1.77 16.45
CA ALA A 15 -4.71 -2.55 15.21
C ALA A 15 -3.56 -2.31 14.22
N HIS A 16 -2.97 -1.11 14.21
CA HIS A 16 -1.80 -0.77 13.41
C HIS A 16 -0.46 -1.02 14.12
N HIS A 17 -0.45 -1.63 15.31
CA HIS A 17 0.76 -1.87 16.14
C HIS A 17 1.57 -0.60 16.41
N LEU A 18 0.90 0.54 16.63
CA LEU A 18 1.51 1.83 16.92
C LEU A 18 1.43 2.22 18.39
N GLU A 19 0.55 1.59 19.19
CA GLU A 19 0.47 1.81 20.62
C GLU A 19 1.70 1.23 21.32
N LYS A 20 2.07 0.00 20.97
CA LYS A 20 3.25 -0.71 21.47
C LYS A 20 3.97 -1.39 20.31
N LYS A 21 5.30 -1.25 20.29
CA LYS A 21 6.11 -1.97 19.31
C LYS A 21 6.06 -3.48 19.57
N LEU A 22 6.01 -4.26 18.51
CA LEU A 22 6.11 -5.71 18.54
C LEU A 22 7.59 -6.14 18.62
N PRO A 23 7.89 -7.30 19.19
CA PRO A 23 9.20 -7.91 19.04
C PRO A 23 9.48 -8.26 17.57
N LEU A 24 10.74 -8.46 17.19
CA LEU A 24 11.12 -8.79 15.80
C LEU A 24 10.42 -10.07 15.25
N SER A 25 10.03 -10.99 16.12
CA SER A 25 9.22 -12.16 15.72
C SER A 25 7.85 -11.79 15.16
N GLY A 26 7.29 -10.63 15.52
CA GLY A 26 6.04 -10.07 15.00
C GLY A 26 6.21 -9.26 13.71
N LEU A 27 7.34 -9.37 13.00
CA LEU A 27 7.61 -8.62 11.78
C LEU A 27 6.57 -8.88 10.68
N ALA A 28 6.17 -10.13 10.51
CA ALA A 28 5.13 -10.50 9.56
C ALA A 28 3.75 -9.92 9.95
N ASP A 29 3.41 -9.94 11.23
CA ASP A 29 2.15 -9.38 11.73
C ASP A 29 2.10 -7.86 11.52
N ALA A 30 3.18 -7.15 11.84
CA ALA A 30 3.29 -5.71 11.61
C ALA A 30 3.12 -5.32 10.12
N ALA A 31 3.75 -6.07 9.21
CA ALA A 31 3.61 -5.85 7.77
C ALA A 31 2.24 -6.32 7.23
N GLY A 32 1.66 -7.35 7.85
CA GLY A 32 0.43 -7.99 7.44
C GLY A 32 -0.84 -7.32 7.96
N ALA A 33 -0.75 -6.40 8.92
CA ALA A 33 -1.92 -5.74 9.48
C ALA A 33 -2.83 -5.14 8.39
N CYS A 34 -2.26 -4.41 7.43
CA CYS A 34 -2.97 -3.88 6.26
C CYS A 34 -2.06 -3.68 5.03
N GLY A 35 -0.86 -4.27 5.05
CA GLY A 35 0.18 -4.00 4.06
C GLY A 35 0.84 -2.62 4.26
N VAL A 36 2.10 -2.48 3.89
CA VAL A 36 2.87 -1.26 4.12
C VAL A 36 3.34 -0.67 2.79
N GLN A 37 2.94 0.57 2.50
CA GLN A 37 3.26 1.23 1.23
C GLN A 37 4.76 1.50 1.11
N ASN A 38 5.32 1.16 -0.08
CA ASN A 38 6.70 1.45 -0.45
C ASN A 38 6.80 2.43 -1.63
N SER A 39 6.06 3.51 -1.56
CA SER A 39 6.13 4.62 -2.50
C SER A 39 6.03 5.93 -1.72
N PRO A 40 7.10 6.75 -1.67
CA PRO A 40 8.40 6.57 -2.33
C PRO A 40 9.20 5.38 -1.79
N PRO A 41 10.23 4.91 -2.54
CA PRO A 41 11.08 3.79 -2.09
C PRO A 41 11.70 4.03 -0.70
N GLY A 42 11.52 3.07 0.21
CA GLY A 42 11.96 3.17 1.59
C GLY A 42 10.87 3.66 2.57
N ALA A 43 9.69 4.04 2.12
CA ALA A 43 8.59 4.46 3.00
C ALA A 43 8.16 3.33 3.96
N TRP A 44 8.12 2.08 3.49
CA TRP A 44 7.80 0.92 4.32
C TRP A 44 8.79 0.70 5.47
N GLU A 45 10.07 1.03 5.27
CA GLU A 45 11.12 0.91 6.28
C GLU A 45 10.80 1.80 7.48
N THR A 46 10.38 3.06 7.23
CA THR A 46 9.96 4.00 8.27
C THR A 46 8.71 3.52 9.01
N ALA A 47 7.75 2.93 8.30
CA ALA A 47 6.55 2.40 8.94
C ALA A 47 6.88 1.20 9.85
N MET A 48 7.76 0.29 9.43
CA MET A 48 8.21 -0.85 10.25
C MET A 48 9.04 -0.41 11.46
N PHE A 49 9.88 0.63 11.32
CA PHE A 49 10.62 1.22 12.44
C PHE A 49 9.72 1.64 13.60
N ASN A 50 8.55 2.20 13.29
CA ASN A 50 7.58 2.60 14.32
C ASN A 50 6.86 1.43 14.99
N ARG A 51 6.89 0.23 14.40
CA ARG A 51 6.12 -0.95 14.82
C ARG A 51 6.96 -2.06 15.48
N LEU A 52 8.28 -2.06 15.31
CA LEU A 52 9.15 -3.14 15.77
C LEU A 52 10.22 -2.66 16.75
N GLU A 53 10.40 -3.39 17.83
CA GLU A 53 11.53 -3.20 18.75
C GLU A 53 12.83 -3.70 18.08
N GLY A 54 13.94 -2.97 18.27
CA GLY A 54 15.22 -3.37 17.69
C GLY A 54 15.26 -3.41 16.16
N CYS A 55 14.32 -2.74 15.49
CA CYS A 55 14.23 -2.68 14.04
C CYS A 55 15.48 -2.03 13.42
N SER A 56 16.01 -2.64 12.36
CA SER A 56 17.11 -2.07 11.57
C SER A 56 16.93 -2.37 10.08
N LEU A 57 17.54 -1.53 9.22
CA LEU A 57 17.46 -1.74 7.77
C LEU A 57 17.98 -3.11 7.31
N PRO A 58 19.12 -3.65 7.84
CA PRO A 58 19.57 -4.98 7.49
C PRO A 58 18.54 -6.07 7.81
N ILE A 59 17.86 -6.03 8.97
CA ILE A 59 16.83 -7.00 9.35
C ILE A 59 15.65 -6.93 8.38
N LEU A 60 15.19 -5.73 8.04
CA LEU A 60 14.08 -5.54 7.10
C LEU A 60 14.45 -6.03 5.69
N HIS A 61 15.64 -5.71 5.23
CA HIS A 61 16.13 -6.14 3.91
C HIS A 61 16.35 -7.65 3.85
N ASP A 62 16.84 -8.28 4.90
CA ASP A 62 16.96 -9.73 5.02
C ASP A 62 15.57 -10.40 4.91
N ALA A 63 14.58 -9.89 5.63
CA ALA A 63 13.21 -10.41 5.57
C ALA A 63 12.58 -10.29 4.18
N LEU A 64 12.83 -9.20 3.45
CA LEU A 64 12.25 -8.94 2.13
C LEU A 64 13.03 -9.63 1.00
N TYR A 65 14.36 -9.58 1.02
CA TYR A 65 15.19 -9.95 -0.12
C TYR A 65 15.86 -11.31 0.01
N GLU A 66 16.22 -11.75 1.21
CA GLU A 66 16.93 -13.02 1.43
C GLU A 66 15.95 -14.12 1.86
N LYS A 67 15.33 -13.95 3.03
CA LYS A 67 14.37 -14.91 3.57
C LYS A 67 13.04 -14.92 2.82
N LYS A 68 12.69 -13.79 2.17
CA LYS A 68 11.46 -13.63 1.38
C LYS A 68 10.18 -13.98 2.16
N ILE A 69 10.22 -13.78 3.48
CA ILE A 69 9.03 -13.86 4.33
C ILE A 69 8.10 -12.67 4.09
N LEU A 70 8.65 -11.58 3.56
CA LEU A 70 7.92 -10.44 3.01
C LEU A 70 8.01 -10.45 1.49
N LEU A 71 6.97 -9.91 0.86
CA LEU A 71 6.85 -9.72 -0.58
C LEU A 71 6.53 -8.25 -0.86
N GLN A 72 7.09 -7.71 -1.94
CA GLN A 72 6.68 -6.42 -2.47
C GLN A 72 5.99 -6.60 -3.82
N ALA A 73 4.77 -6.08 -3.96
CA ALA A 73 4.01 -6.12 -5.21
C ALA A 73 3.09 -4.90 -5.35
N TRP A 74 2.59 -4.62 -6.54
CA TRP A 74 1.45 -3.72 -6.69
C TRP A 74 0.21 -4.40 -6.10
N SER A 75 -0.45 -3.72 -5.19
CA SER A 75 -1.58 -4.23 -4.44
C SER A 75 -2.68 -3.17 -4.33
N VAL A 76 -3.25 -2.99 -3.17
CA VAL A 76 -4.31 -2.02 -2.87
C VAL A 76 -4.04 -0.66 -3.54
N ARG A 77 -5.02 -0.11 -4.23
CA ARG A 77 -4.93 1.11 -5.07
C ARG A 77 -3.88 1.07 -6.19
N GLY A 78 -3.31 -0.09 -6.48
CA GLY A 78 -2.24 -0.23 -7.45
C GLY A 78 -0.92 0.40 -7.03
N VAL A 79 -0.70 0.65 -5.74
CA VAL A 79 0.58 1.11 -5.22
C VAL A 79 1.47 -0.06 -4.79
N PRO A 80 2.81 0.11 -4.77
CA PRO A 80 3.70 -0.91 -4.23
C PRO A 80 3.47 -1.06 -2.72
N LEU A 81 3.07 -2.24 -2.27
CA LEU A 81 2.96 -2.63 -0.87
C LEU A 81 3.98 -3.71 -0.53
N VAL A 82 4.42 -3.70 0.73
CA VAL A 82 5.17 -4.79 1.36
C VAL A 82 4.23 -5.48 2.35
N PHE A 83 4.12 -6.80 2.26
CA PHE A 83 3.23 -7.64 3.06
C PHE A 83 3.82 -9.05 3.20
N PRO A 84 3.34 -9.89 4.13
CA PRO A 84 3.82 -11.27 4.27
C PRO A 84 3.58 -12.10 3.01
N THR A 85 4.59 -12.83 2.56
CA THR A 85 4.51 -13.67 1.35
C THR A 85 3.37 -14.68 1.44
N ASP A 86 3.13 -15.25 2.60
CA ASP A 86 2.06 -16.23 2.83
C ASP A 86 0.64 -15.60 2.83
N ARG A 87 0.55 -14.26 2.87
CA ARG A 87 -0.71 -13.52 2.70
C ARG A 87 -0.91 -12.98 1.28
N SER A 88 -0.15 -13.47 0.30
CA SER A 88 -0.27 -13.02 -1.10
C SER A 88 -1.67 -13.25 -1.68
N GLY A 89 -2.39 -14.28 -1.26
CA GLY A 89 -3.80 -14.48 -1.63
C GLY A 89 -4.69 -13.29 -1.25
N VAL A 90 -4.51 -12.75 -0.05
CA VAL A 90 -5.26 -11.59 0.46
C VAL A 90 -4.87 -10.31 -0.26
N PHE A 91 -3.56 -10.04 -0.39
CA PHE A 91 -3.05 -8.79 -0.93
C PHE A 91 -2.92 -8.75 -2.46
N LEU A 92 -3.08 -9.87 -3.14
CA LEU A 92 -3.05 -9.97 -4.61
C LEU A 92 -4.31 -10.62 -5.17
N THR A 93 -4.51 -11.93 -4.95
CA THR A 93 -5.59 -12.70 -5.60
C THR A 93 -6.99 -12.18 -5.27
N ALA A 94 -7.24 -11.77 -4.04
CA ALA A 94 -8.50 -11.18 -3.62
C ALA A 94 -8.83 -9.85 -4.33
N LEU A 95 -7.83 -9.21 -4.95
CA LEU A 95 -8.00 -7.96 -5.68
C LEU A 95 -8.46 -8.20 -7.13
N LEU A 96 -8.44 -9.41 -7.64
CA LEU A 96 -8.82 -9.72 -9.01
C LEU A 96 -10.31 -9.36 -9.26
N ALA A 97 -10.55 -8.59 -10.31
CA ALA A 97 -11.90 -8.33 -10.80
C ALA A 97 -12.51 -9.61 -11.37
N GLN A 98 -13.83 -9.77 -11.20
CA GLN A 98 -14.61 -10.81 -11.87
C GLN A 98 -15.18 -10.29 -13.18
N GLU A 99 -15.76 -11.20 -13.98
CA GLU A 99 -16.43 -10.87 -15.22
C GLU A 99 -17.53 -9.81 -14.98
N GLY A 100 -17.58 -8.81 -15.85
CA GLY A 100 -18.51 -7.70 -15.74
C GLY A 100 -18.17 -6.62 -14.72
N GLU A 101 -17.14 -6.78 -13.90
CA GLU A 101 -16.64 -5.73 -13.01
C GLU A 101 -15.80 -4.72 -13.82
N GLN A 102 -15.99 -3.45 -13.53
CA GLN A 102 -15.23 -2.38 -14.19
C GLN A 102 -13.75 -2.46 -13.83
N PRO A 103 -12.83 -2.05 -14.74
CA PRO A 103 -11.42 -1.94 -14.44
C PRO A 103 -11.15 -1.07 -13.22
N TRP A 104 -10.03 -1.32 -12.57
CA TRP A 104 -9.50 -0.56 -11.46
C TRP A 104 -9.26 0.90 -11.82
N ILE A 105 -9.31 1.78 -10.81
CA ILE A 105 -9.18 3.24 -11.00
C ILE A 105 -7.93 3.63 -11.80
N TYR A 106 -6.82 2.93 -11.61
CA TYR A 106 -5.54 3.18 -12.30
C TYR A 106 -5.48 2.62 -13.73
N THR A 107 -6.47 1.86 -14.17
CA THR A 107 -6.59 1.40 -15.58
C THR A 107 -7.56 2.23 -16.40
N ARG A 108 -8.29 3.16 -15.78
CA ARG A 108 -9.29 4.00 -16.49
C ARG A 108 -8.70 4.84 -17.63
N GLY A 109 -7.42 5.21 -17.50
CA GLY A 109 -6.74 6.01 -18.53
C GLY A 109 -6.40 5.25 -19.82
N ILE A 110 -6.52 3.91 -19.83
CA ILE A 110 -6.11 3.07 -20.97
C ILE A 110 -7.03 3.20 -22.20
N THR A 111 -8.27 3.69 -22.03
CA THR A 111 -9.31 3.68 -23.05
C THR A 111 -8.85 4.31 -24.37
N ALA A 112 -8.21 5.47 -24.33
CA ALA A 112 -7.75 6.13 -25.56
C ALA A 112 -6.73 5.30 -26.36
N ALA A 113 -5.86 4.56 -25.67
CA ALA A 113 -4.91 3.65 -26.34
C ALA A 113 -5.62 2.42 -26.91
N LEU A 114 -6.59 1.86 -26.21
CA LEU A 114 -7.38 0.72 -26.67
C LEU A 114 -8.19 1.09 -27.92
N ASP A 115 -8.86 2.24 -27.90
CA ASP A 115 -9.63 2.76 -29.05
C ASP A 115 -8.71 2.98 -30.25
N TYR A 116 -7.54 3.61 -30.05
CA TYR A 116 -6.56 3.85 -31.10
C TYR A 116 -6.04 2.55 -31.71
N MET A 117 -5.74 1.55 -30.90
CA MET A 117 -5.24 0.24 -31.35
C MET A 117 -6.35 -0.71 -31.82
N GLN A 118 -7.61 -0.34 -31.66
CA GLN A 118 -8.77 -1.20 -31.94
C GLN A 118 -8.65 -2.56 -31.21
N MET A 119 -8.30 -2.51 -29.90
CA MET A 119 -8.14 -3.69 -29.04
C MET A 119 -9.11 -3.60 -27.86
N SER A 120 -9.65 -4.73 -27.44
CA SER A 120 -10.39 -4.79 -26.18
C SER A 120 -9.44 -4.84 -24.98
N PHE A 121 -9.95 -4.41 -23.83
CA PHE A 121 -9.22 -4.51 -22.56
C PHE A 121 -8.82 -5.95 -22.25
N ASP A 122 -9.74 -6.90 -22.45
CA ASP A 122 -9.53 -8.31 -22.12
C ASP A 122 -8.50 -8.97 -23.05
N ASP A 123 -8.52 -8.66 -24.36
CA ASP A 123 -7.51 -9.15 -25.30
C ASP A 123 -6.11 -8.64 -24.91
N LEU A 124 -6.00 -7.35 -24.62
CA LEU A 124 -4.71 -6.78 -24.22
C LEU A 124 -4.25 -7.33 -22.85
N LEU A 125 -5.14 -7.50 -21.88
CA LEU A 125 -4.81 -8.08 -20.57
C LEU A 125 -4.34 -9.53 -20.71
N MET A 126 -5.03 -10.34 -21.54
CA MET A 126 -4.63 -11.72 -21.81
C MET A 126 -3.22 -11.77 -22.42
N ARG A 127 -2.93 -10.95 -23.44
CA ARG A 127 -1.58 -10.87 -24.05
C ARG A 127 -0.52 -10.39 -23.06
N THR A 128 -0.85 -9.42 -22.22
CA THR A 128 0.08 -8.92 -21.20
C THR A 128 0.38 -9.99 -20.14
N LYS A 129 -0.62 -10.76 -19.73
CA LYS A 129 -0.41 -11.92 -18.83
C LYS A 129 0.49 -12.99 -19.47
N GLN A 130 0.28 -13.32 -20.75
CA GLN A 130 1.13 -14.25 -21.48
C GLN A 130 2.58 -13.75 -21.59
N ALA A 131 2.76 -12.47 -21.96
CA ALA A 131 4.08 -11.84 -22.05
C ALA A 131 4.79 -11.79 -20.68
N ALA A 132 4.06 -11.57 -19.59
CA ALA A 132 4.61 -11.60 -18.23
C ALA A 132 5.20 -12.95 -17.83
N GLY A 133 4.86 -14.06 -18.52
CA GLY A 133 5.52 -15.35 -18.39
C GLY A 133 7.04 -15.32 -18.63
N TYR A 134 7.54 -14.31 -19.38
CA TYR A 134 8.97 -14.02 -19.51
C TYR A 134 9.67 -13.86 -18.15
N LEU A 135 8.99 -13.29 -17.18
CA LEU A 135 9.52 -13.06 -15.84
C LEU A 135 9.68 -14.32 -14.98
N ASN A 136 9.18 -15.48 -15.43
CA ASN A 136 9.37 -16.76 -14.74
C ASN A 136 10.86 -17.21 -14.74
N SER A 137 11.66 -16.68 -15.65
CA SER A 137 13.10 -16.97 -15.76
C SER A 137 13.97 -15.70 -15.84
N HIS A 138 13.36 -14.50 -15.86
CA HIS A 138 14.07 -13.24 -16.02
C HIS A 138 13.69 -12.24 -14.94
N THR A 139 14.64 -11.35 -14.66
CA THR A 139 14.42 -10.15 -13.83
C THR A 139 14.72 -8.92 -14.67
N VAL A 140 13.77 -7.99 -14.72
CA VAL A 140 13.87 -6.76 -15.51
C VAL A 140 14.10 -5.57 -14.57
N ARG A 141 15.04 -4.71 -14.94
CA ARG A 141 15.36 -3.49 -14.20
C ARG A 141 14.57 -2.32 -14.75
N SER A 142 14.02 -1.52 -13.88
CA SER A 142 13.16 -0.35 -14.13
C SER A 142 11.78 -0.67 -14.71
N LYS A 143 10.83 0.19 -14.38
CA LYS A 143 9.46 0.06 -14.90
C LYS A 143 9.40 0.32 -16.40
N GLU A 144 10.15 1.30 -16.88
CA GLU A 144 10.22 1.68 -18.30
C GLU A 144 10.70 0.49 -19.16
N THR A 145 11.77 -0.19 -18.72
CA THR A 145 12.27 -1.38 -19.40
C THR A 145 11.27 -2.53 -19.33
N LEU A 146 10.56 -2.71 -18.21
CA LEU A 146 9.52 -3.72 -18.08
C LEU A 146 8.38 -3.48 -19.07
N ASP A 147 7.87 -2.25 -19.12
CA ASP A 147 6.79 -1.85 -20.03
C ASP A 147 7.18 -2.19 -21.48
N GLN A 148 8.39 -1.81 -21.91
CA GLN A 148 8.86 -2.04 -23.26
C GLN A 148 9.15 -3.51 -23.55
N THR A 149 9.79 -4.24 -22.63
CA THR A 149 10.07 -5.68 -22.80
C THR A 149 8.78 -6.47 -23.03
N LEU A 150 7.74 -6.21 -22.23
CA LEU A 150 6.46 -6.89 -22.40
C LEU A 150 5.75 -6.44 -23.69
N ALA A 151 5.86 -5.15 -24.04
CA ALA A 151 5.30 -4.64 -25.28
C ALA A 151 5.96 -5.27 -26.52
N ASP A 152 7.27 -5.45 -26.54
CA ASP A 152 8.01 -6.10 -27.62
C ASP A 152 7.60 -7.58 -27.81
N ILE A 153 7.37 -8.29 -26.70
CA ILE A 153 6.88 -9.67 -26.74
C ILE A 153 5.47 -9.74 -27.35
N ILE A 154 4.58 -8.87 -26.92
CA ILE A 154 3.20 -8.81 -27.43
C ILE A 154 3.20 -8.49 -28.92
N GLU A 155 4.02 -7.54 -29.35
CA GLU A 155 4.12 -7.10 -30.73
C GLU A 155 4.36 -8.26 -31.72
N CYS A 156 5.17 -9.26 -31.34
CA CYS A 156 5.45 -10.42 -32.17
C CYS A 156 4.19 -11.20 -32.58
N SER A 157 3.11 -11.09 -31.80
CA SER A 157 1.84 -11.77 -32.04
C SER A 157 0.79 -10.92 -32.76
N LEU A 158 1.10 -9.66 -33.09
CA LEU A 158 0.18 -8.74 -33.74
C LEU A 158 0.26 -8.81 -35.28
N THR A 159 -0.86 -8.48 -35.94
CA THR A 159 -0.86 -8.26 -37.39
C THR A 159 -0.06 -7.02 -37.76
N GLU A 160 0.39 -6.89 -39.02
CA GLU A 160 1.20 -5.77 -39.48
C GLU A 160 0.49 -4.42 -39.28
N GLU A 161 -0.82 -4.37 -39.54
CA GLU A 161 -1.62 -3.19 -39.30
C GLU A 161 -1.65 -2.75 -37.84
N LYS A 162 -1.84 -3.71 -36.93
CA LYS A 162 -1.80 -3.44 -35.48
C LYS A 162 -0.41 -3.08 -34.98
N ARG A 163 0.66 -3.65 -35.57
CA ARG A 163 2.04 -3.28 -35.22
C ARG A 163 2.33 -1.82 -35.51
N ALA A 164 1.84 -1.29 -36.64
CA ALA A 164 2.02 0.13 -36.97
C ALA A 164 1.40 1.05 -35.91
N LEU A 165 0.18 0.74 -35.44
CA LEU A 165 -0.48 1.47 -34.36
C LEU A 165 0.24 1.27 -33.01
N TRP A 166 0.70 0.07 -32.74
CA TRP A 166 1.42 -0.32 -31.50
C TRP A 166 2.73 0.46 -31.32
N ARG A 167 3.49 0.64 -32.42
CA ARG A 167 4.77 1.36 -32.47
C ARG A 167 4.62 2.87 -32.50
N ALA A 168 3.43 3.39 -32.72
CA ALA A 168 3.22 4.84 -32.77
C ALA A 168 3.69 5.50 -31.46
N PRO A 169 4.14 6.76 -31.49
CA PRO A 169 4.53 7.51 -30.30
C PRO A 169 3.39 7.55 -29.27
N SER A 170 3.72 7.37 -28.00
CA SER A 170 2.74 7.31 -26.93
C SER A 170 1.92 8.61 -26.83
N MET A 171 0.63 8.48 -26.62
CA MET A 171 -0.27 9.59 -26.25
C MET A 171 -0.19 9.91 -24.74
N TYR A 172 0.61 9.18 -23.98
CA TYR A 172 0.82 9.37 -22.53
C TYR A 172 2.31 9.59 -22.26
N GLY A 173 2.63 10.45 -21.30
CA GLY A 173 4.02 10.65 -20.86
C GLY A 173 4.92 11.27 -21.94
N ASN A 174 6.13 10.70 -22.12
CA ASN A 174 7.10 11.19 -23.09
C ASN A 174 7.04 10.37 -24.39
N PRO A 175 6.54 10.93 -25.50
CA PRO A 175 6.38 10.23 -26.79
C PRO A 175 7.73 9.80 -27.41
N ASP A 176 8.85 10.45 -27.05
CA ASP A 176 10.18 10.11 -27.58
C ASP A 176 10.76 8.83 -26.94
N ARG A 177 10.17 8.39 -25.83
CA ARG A 177 10.66 7.25 -25.03
C ARG A 177 9.71 6.09 -24.92
N GLN A 178 8.45 6.28 -25.26
CA GLN A 178 7.42 5.27 -25.06
C GLN A 178 6.49 5.19 -26.26
N THR A 179 6.17 3.94 -26.68
CA THR A 179 5.18 3.65 -27.72
C THR A 179 3.78 3.58 -27.11
N VAL A 180 2.73 3.61 -27.97
CA VAL A 180 1.34 3.37 -27.55
C VAL A 180 1.23 2.01 -26.86
N GLY A 181 1.83 0.97 -27.44
CA GLY A 181 1.85 -0.37 -26.86
C GLY A 181 2.52 -0.41 -25.47
N GLY A 182 3.70 0.18 -25.33
CA GLY A 182 4.39 0.25 -24.05
C GLY A 182 3.58 0.99 -22.98
N ALA A 183 2.93 2.10 -23.37
CA ALA A 183 2.05 2.83 -22.45
C ALA A 183 0.81 2.02 -22.07
N ALA A 184 0.18 1.32 -23.01
CA ALA A 184 -0.97 0.48 -22.74
C ALA A 184 -0.63 -0.68 -21.78
N VAL A 185 0.50 -1.36 -22.02
CA VAL A 185 1.03 -2.41 -21.12
C VAL A 185 1.26 -1.87 -19.70
N SER A 186 1.79 -0.65 -19.57
CA SER A 186 2.04 0.00 -18.28
C SER A 186 0.79 0.08 -17.38
N PHE A 187 -0.40 0.27 -17.96
CA PHE A 187 -1.66 0.24 -17.21
C PHE A 187 -2.00 -1.17 -16.69
N LEU A 188 -1.58 -2.22 -17.39
CA LEU A 188 -1.94 -3.61 -17.08
C LEU A 188 -0.97 -4.33 -16.16
N LEU A 189 0.14 -3.69 -15.77
CA LEU A 189 1.08 -4.29 -14.82
C LEU A 189 0.43 -4.62 -13.46
N ARG A 190 -0.55 -3.80 -13.01
CA ARG A 190 -1.24 -4.02 -11.74
C ARG A 190 -2.13 -5.27 -11.77
N PRO A 191 -3.06 -5.43 -12.73
CA PRO A 191 -3.80 -6.67 -12.89
C PRO A 191 -2.90 -7.91 -13.01
N CYS A 192 -1.75 -7.80 -13.70
CA CYS A 192 -0.75 -8.87 -13.75
C CYS A 192 -0.12 -9.15 -12.38
N SER A 193 0.12 -8.10 -11.57
CA SER A 193 0.62 -8.27 -10.21
C SER A 193 -0.40 -8.98 -9.31
N PHE A 194 -1.69 -8.67 -9.44
CA PHE A 194 -2.76 -9.38 -8.71
C PHE A 194 -2.85 -10.86 -9.07
N SER A 195 -2.44 -11.22 -10.29
CA SER A 195 -2.29 -12.61 -10.72
C SER A 195 -0.92 -13.22 -10.35
N SER A 196 -0.13 -12.57 -9.49
CA SER A 196 1.20 -13.00 -9.07
C SER A 196 2.23 -13.16 -10.21
N LEU A 197 1.93 -12.62 -11.40
CA LEU A 197 2.80 -12.69 -12.57
C LEU A 197 3.92 -11.66 -12.52
N ILE A 198 3.73 -10.57 -11.78
CA ILE A 198 4.70 -9.48 -11.62
C ILE A 198 4.80 -9.09 -10.15
N VAL A 199 5.99 -9.23 -9.59
CA VAL A 199 6.35 -8.77 -8.24
C VAL A 199 7.64 -7.98 -8.30
N PHE A 200 7.95 -7.26 -7.24
CA PHE A 200 9.22 -6.53 -7.14
C PHE A 200 10.33 -7.48 -6.67
N GLY A 201 11.47 -7.42 -7.34
CA GLY A 201 12.71 -8.05 -6.90
C GLY A 201 13.57 -7.10 -6.07
N ARG A 202 14.84 -7.46 -5.88
CA ARG A 202 15.80 -6.62 -5.16
C ARG A 202 16.07 -5.32 -5.93
N ARG A 203 15.81 -4.18 -5.30
CA ARG A 203 16.13 -2.87 -5.88
C ARG A 203 17.64 -2.66 -6.04
N GLN A 204 18.04 -1.93 -7.04
CA GLN A 204 19.41 -1.47 -7.27
C GLN A 204 19.49 0.04 -7.02
N GLY A 205 19.96 0.42 -5.85
CA GLY A 205 19.81 1.79 -5.36
C GLY A 205 18.33 2.15 -5.20
N ILE A 206 17.86 3.17 -5.91
CA ILE A 206 16.45 3.58 -5.95
C ILE A 206 15.67 2.91 -7.09
N THR A 207 16.34 2.23 -8.02
CA THR A 207 15.70 1.61 -9.19
C THR A 207 15.09 0.27 -8.81
N PRO A 208 13.78 0.06 -9.03
CA PRO A 208 13.14 -1.23 -8.79
C PRO A 208 13.56 -2.26 -9.82
N THR A 209 13.47 -3.54 -9.46
CA THR A 209 13.51 -4.66 -10.39
C THR A 209 12.19 -5.42 -10.32
N PHE A 210 11.87 -6.15 -11.39
CA PHE A 210 10.61 -6.88 -11.54
C PHE A 210 10.87 -8.30 -12.00
N THR A 211 10.13 -9.23 -11.42
CA THR A 211 10.21 -10.66 -11.70
C THR A 211 8.84 -11.30 -11.44
N SER A 212 8.65 -12.60 -11.67
CA SER A 212 7.43 -13.28 -11.25
C SER A 212 7.51 -13.72 -9.79
N PHE A 213 6.37 -14.00 -9.17
CA PHE A 213 6.30 -14.60 -7.84
C PHE A 213 7.10 -15.90 -7.75
N GLN A 214 6.93 -16.79 -8.75
CA GLN A 214 7.63 -18.07 -8.80
C GLN A 214 9.15 -17.90 -8.91
N ASN A 215 9.61 -17.03 -9.80
CA ASN A 215 11.05 -16.77 -9.96
C ASN A 215 11.65 -16.12 -8.72
N TRP A 216 10.86 -15.26 -8.03
CA TRP A 216 11.31 -14.59 -6.82
C TRP A 216 11.36 -15.51 -5.60
N THR A 217 10.28 -16.28 -5.34
CA THR A 217 10.14 -17.07 -4.11
C THR A 217 10.59 -18.52 -4.25
N GLY A 218 10.71 -19.03 -5.49
CA GLY A 218 10.88 -20.47 -5.78
C GLY A 218 9.61 -21.29 -5.59
N ARG A 219 8.48 -20.67 -5.24
CA ARG A 219 7.17 -21.30 -4.97
C ARG A 219 6.20 -20.91 -6.07
N ARG A 220 5.30 -21.82 -6.44
CA ARG A 220 4.18 -21.48 -7.31
C ARG A 220 3.10 -20.72 -6.52
N PRO A 221 2.39 -19.78 -7.15
CA PRO A 221 1.26 -19.12 -6.47
C PRO A 221 0.22 -20.13 -5.96
N GLU A 222 -0.02 -21.21 -6.71
CA GLU A 222 -0.96 -22.29 -6.37
C GLU A 222 -0.56 -23.04 -5.10
N GLU A 223 0.73 -23.13 -4.80
CA GLU A 223 1.25 -23.80 -3.59
C GLU A 223 0.91 -23.03 -2.30
N LEU A 224 0.42 -21.80 -2.43
CA LEU A 224 -0.07 -20.99 -1.31
C LEU A 224 -1.56 -21.21 -1.03
N ALA A 225 -2.18 -22.26 -1.55
CA ALA A 225 -3.58 -22.67 -1.36
C ALA A 225 -4.64 -21.62 -1.79
N PHE A 226 -4.30 -20.67 -2.71
CA PHE A 226 -5.17 -19.51 -2.94
C PHE A 226 -5.81 -19.42 -4.32
N THR A 227 -5.54 -20.33 -5.25
CA THR A 227 -5.66 -19.91 -6.65
C THR A 227 -6.71 -20.62 -7.45
N GLU A 228 -6.98 -21.88 -7.24
CA GLU A 228 -7.89 -22.65 -8.09
C GLU A 228 -9.18 -23.09 -7.39
N GLU A 229 -9.18 -23.16 -6.06
CA GLU A 229 -10.37 -23.53 -5.33
C GLU A 229 -11.27 -22.30 -5.08
N PRO A 230 -12.53 -22.29 -5.58
CA PRO A 230 -13.43 -21.15 -5.43
C PRO A 230 -13.66 -20.73 -3.97
N GLU A 231 -13.67 -21.68 -3.03
CA GLU A 231 -13.87 -21.39 -1.61
C GLU A 231 -12.63 -20.75 -0.97
N ALA A 232 -11.43 -21.19 -1.34
CA ALA A 232 -10.18 -20.55 -0.87
C ALA A 232 -10.07 -19.11 -1.35
N ARG A 233 -10.50 -18.83 -2.59
CA ARG A 233 -10.56 -17.47 -3.11
C ARG A 233 -11.56 -16.61 -2.34
N LYS A 234 -12.77 -17.12 -2.07
CA LYS A 234 -13.77 -16.41 -1.27
C LYS A 234 -13.24 -16.10 0.13
N GLU A 235 -12.51 -17.02 0.75
CA GLU A 235 -11.92 -16.78 2.06
C GLU A 235 -10.84 -15.68 2.01
N CYS A 236 -9.99 -15.63 0.99
CA CYS A 236 -9.07 -14.52 0.78
C CYS A 236 -9.81 -13.18 0.58
N GLU A 237 -10.92 -13.18 -0.14
CA GLU A 237 -11.76 -12.01 -0.35
C GLU A 237 -12.41 -11.54 0.97
N ARG A 238 -12.87 -12.46 1.81
CA ARG A 238 -13.37 -12.16 3.18
C ARG A 238 -12.25 -11.59 4.05
N GLU A 239 -11.09 -12.23 4.04
CA GLU A 239 -9.94 -11.80 4.83
C GLU A 239 -9.44 -10.40 4.41
N LEU A 240 -9.55 -10.03 3.13
CA LEU A 240 -9.27 -8.66 2.69
C LEU A 240 -10.22 -7.63 3.33
N VAL A 241 -11.50 -7.97 3.45
CA VAL A 241 -12.49 -7.11 4.11
C VAL A 241 -12.25 -7.06 5.62
N ARG A 242 -11.94 -8.21 6.25
CA ARG A 242 -11.55 -8.27 7.68
C ARG A 242 -10.32 -7.39 7.94
N THR A 243 -9.28 -7.52 7.12
CA THR A 243 -8.06 -6.70 7.18
C THR A 243 -8.38 -5.21 7.15
N PHE A 244 -9.26 -4.79 6.24
CA PHE A 244 -9.69 -3.39 6.20
C PHE A 244 -10.47 -2.97 7.44
N LEU A 245 -11.47 -3.75 7.87
CA LEU A 245 -12.30 -3.38 9.02
C LEU A 245 -11.52 -3.45 10.33
N HIS A 246 -10.61 -4.40 10.48
CA HIS A 246 -9.73 -4.48 11.64
C HIS A 246 -8.85 -3.23 11.79
N CYS A 247 -8.23 -2.75 10.70
CA CYS A 247 -7.33 -1.61 10.76
C CYS A 247 -8.04 -0.24 10.70
N TYR A 248 -9.16 -0.14 9.97
CA TYR A 248 -9.83 1.13 9.66
C TYR A 248 -11.28 1.21 10.15
N GLY A 249 -11.76 0.18 10.86
CA GLY A 249 -13.08 0.18 11.47
C GLY A 249 -13.21 1.17 12.65
N PRO A 250 -14.46 1.54 12.98
CA PRO A 250 -15.71 1.36 12.25
C PRO A 250 -15.71 2.10 10.92
N SER A 251 -16.16 1.47 9.84
CA SER A 251 -16.10 2.05 8.51
C SER A 251 -17.26 1.62 7.61
N GLY A 252 -17.37 2.21 6.44
CA GLY A 252 -18.40 1.89 5.46
C GLY A 252 -17.81 1.36 4.15
N ARG A 253 -18.69 0.70 3.35
CA ARG A 253 -18.32 0.16 2.04
C ARG A 253 -17.66 1.19 1.11
N ASP A 254 -18.09 2.45 1.13
CA ASP A 254 -17.51 3.49 0.26
C ASP A 254 -16.08 3.85 0.66
N SER A 255 -15.77 3.76 1.95
CA SER A 255 -14.38 3.89 2.44
C SER A 255 -13.54 2.69 2.02
N PHE A 256 -14.07 1.47 2.13
CA PHE A 256 -13.44 0.25 1.63
C PHE A 256 -13.17 0.33 0.13
N MET A 257 -14.16 0.70 -0.67
CA MET A 257 -14.02 0.91 -2.12
C MET A 257 -12.88 1.89 -2.44
N GLY A 258 -12.81 3.00 -1.70
CA GLY A 258 -11.77 3.98 -1.90
C GLY A 258 -10.39 3.53 -1.42
N TRP A 259 -10.32 2.76 -0.33
CA TRP A 259 -9.08 2.15 0.13
C TRP A 259 -8.58 1.10 -0.86
N LEU A 260 -9.46 0.26 -1.38
CA LEU A 260 -9.12 -0.77 -2.34
C LEU A 260 -8.81 -0.21 -3.74
N GLY A 261 -9.46 0.89 -4.13
CA GLY A 261 -9.32 1.50 -5.46
C GLY A 261 -10.08 0.74 -6.56
N CYS A 262 -11.11 -0.02 -6.21
CA CYS A 262 -11.90 -0.86 -7.12
C CYS A 262 -13.20 -0.17 -7.59
N SER A 263 -13.97 -0.86 -8.44
CA SER A 263 -15.31 -0.44 -8.84
C SER A 263 -16.32 -0.59 -7.71
N GLY A 264 -17.44 0.13 -7.78
CA GLY A 264 -18.55 -0.03 -6.84
C GLY A 264 -19.18 -1.43 -6.89
N GLN A 265 -19.12 -2.12 -8.02
CA GLN A 265 -19.62 -3.47 -8.20
C GLN A 265 -18.73 -4.48 -7.46
N GLN A 266 -17.42 -4.40 -7.66
CA GLN A 266 -16.44 -5.23 -6.95
C GLN A 266 -16.50 -4.97 -5.44
N ALA A 267 -16.51 -3.70 -5.02
CA ALA A 267 -16.63 -3.36 -3.60
C ALA A 267 -17.91 -3.94 -2.96
N ARG A 268 -19.04 -3.93 -3.68
CA ARG A 268 -20.30 -4.51 -3.20
C ARG A 268 -20.19 -6.03 -3.03
N ARG A 269 -19.61 -6.72 -4.00
CA ARG A 269 -19.40 -8.17 -3.97
C ARG A 269 -18.53 -8.57 -2.77
N LEU A 270 -17.34 -7.97 -2.64
CA LEU A 270 -16.41 -8.27 -1.55
C LEU A 270 -17.03 -7.97 -0.18
N TRP A 271 -17.62 -6.79 -0.03
CA TRP A 271 -18.27 -6.38 1.24
C TRP A 271 -19.40 -7.30 1.64
N SER A 272 -20.23 -7.74 0.69
CA SER A 272 -21.34 -8.66 0.95
C SER A 272 -20.85 -10.05 1.36
N GLY A 273 -19.68 -10.47 0.90
CA GLY A 273 -19.08 -11.74 1.27
C GLY A 273 -18.69 -11.87 2.74
N ALA A 274 -18.46 -10.75 3.45
CA ALA A 274 -18.11 -10.73 4.87
C ALA A 274 -19.23 -10.11 5.76
N LYS A 275 -20.43 -9.90 5.21
CA LYS A 275 -21.49 -9.15 5.90
C LYS A 275 -21.97 -9.84 7.19
N ASP A 276 -21.95 -11.14 7.24
CA ASP A 276 -22.32 -11.98 8.39
C ASP A 276 -21.38 -11.82 9.59
N GLU A 277 -20.21 -11.24 9.39
CA GLU A 277 -19.20 -10.96 10.42
C GLU A 277 -19.22 -9.51 10.92
N MET A 278 -20.16 -8.69 10.44
CA MET A 278 -20.22 -7.26 10.70
C MET A 278 -21.40 -6.88 11.58
N GLU A 279 -21.14 -5.97 12.50
CA GLU A 279 -22.15 -5.31 13.31
C GLU A 279 -22.23 -3.79 13.03
N PRO A 280 -23.45 -3.21 13.08
CA PRO A 280 -23.62 -1.77 12.91
C PRO A 280 -23.19 -1.01 14.16
N VAL A 281 -22.44 0.08 13.94
CA VAL A 281 -21.92 0.98 14.98
C VAL A 281 -22.29 2.42 14.63
N GLN A 282 -22.78 3.19 15.61
CA GLN A 282 -23.04 4.61 15.45
C GLN A 282 -21.76 5.43 15.77
N THR A 283 -21.28 6.17 14.77
CA THR A 283 -20.16 7.11 14.91
C THR A 283 -20.64 8.50 14.58
N GLY A 284 -20.95 9.29 15.62
CA GLY A 284 -21.61 10.56 15.44
C GLY A 284 -22.99 10.42 14.76
N LYS A 285 -23.13 11.01 13.56
CA LYS A 285 -24.39 10.94 12.77
C LYS A 285 -24.41 9.81 11.74
N LYS A 286 -23.36 9.00 11.65
CA LYS A 286 -23.22 7.96 10.62
C LYS A 286 -23.34 6.57 11.24
N THR A 287 -23.98 5.66 10.51
CA THR A 287 -23.91 4.22 10.78
C THR A 287 -22.78 3.62 9.96
N CYS A 288 -21.81 3.03 10.65
CA CYS A 288 -20.68 2.31 10.07
C CYS A 288 -20.79 0.82 10.42
N ASN A 289 -19.87 0.01 9.94
CA ASN A 289 -19.76 -1.41 10.30
C ASN A 289 -18.42 -1.67 10.99
N MET A 290 -18.42 -2.62 11.89
CA MET A 290 -17.26 -3.15 12.59
C MET A 290 -17.31 -4.67 12.57
N LEU A 291 -16.17 -5.36 12.66
CA LEU A 291 -16.15 -6.80 12.86
C LEU A 291 -16.74 -7.14 14.24
N SER A 292 -17.60 -8.16 14.30
CA SER A 292 -18.22 -8.61 15.55
C SER A 292 -17.16 -8.98 16.60
N ASN A 293 -16.08 -9.63 16.18
CA ASN A 293 -14.98 -10.02 17.05
C ASN A 293 -14.16 -8.83 17.61
N ASP A 294 -14.24 -7.68 16.98
CA ASP A 294 -13.48 -6.48 17.37
C ASP A 294 -14.33 -5.49 18.20
N MET A 295 -15.62 -5.75 18.38
CA MET A 295 -16.56 -4.85 19.07
C MET A 295 -16.17 -4.57 20.51
N GLU A 296 -15.75 -5.60 21.24
CA GLU A 296 -15.34 -5.47 22.63
C GLU A 296 -14.04 -4.66 22.74
N ALA A 297 -13.07 -4.96 21.89
CA ALA A 297 -11.79 -4.22 21.83
C ALA A 297 -12.00 -2.75 21.47
N LEU A 298 -12.90 -2.45 20.52
CA LEU A 298 -13.26 -1.08 20.16
C LEU A 298 -13.92 -0.32 21.33
N ALA A 299 -14.88 -0.96 22.02
CA ALA A 299 -15.62 -0.33 23.11
C ALA A 299 -14.74 0.03 24.31
N HIS A 300 -13.77 -0.80 24.62
CA HIS A 300 -12.88 -0.65 25.76
C HIS A 300 -11.52 -0.06 25.43
N SER A 301 -11.28 0.34 24.16
CA SER A 301 -10.02 0.98 23.78
C SER A 301 -9.93 2.38 24.38
N GLN A 302 -8.85 2.59 25.13
CA GLN A 302 -8.46 3.87 25.67
C GLN A 302 -7.02 4.15 25.25
N ALA A 303 -6.65 5.41 25.08
CA ALA A 303 -5.29 5.78 24.78
C ALA A 303 -4.39 5.46 25.98
N ASP A 304 -3.33 4.70 25.74
CA ASP A 304 -2.30 4.42 26.74
C ASP A 304 -1.27 5.57 26.71
N GLY A 305 -1.61 6.64 27.40
CA GLY A 305 -0.74 7.81 27.56
C GLY A 305 -0.64 8.72 26.33
N GLU A 306 0.23 9.73 26.43
CA GLU A 306 0.46 10.76 25.41
C GLU A 306 1.67 10.43 24.52
N ARG A 307 1.80 9.19 24.08
CA ARG A 307 2.93 8.76 23.26
C ARG A 307 3.05 9.59 21.98
N LEU A 308 4.26 10.11 21.73
CA LEU A 308 4.62 10.77 20.47
C LEU A 308 5.22 9.77 19.48
N LEU A 309 4.89 9.92 18.21
CA LEU A 309 5.44 9.11 17.10
C LEU A 309 5.75 10.02 15.90
N LEU A 310 6.81 9.66 15.16
CA LEU A 310 7.15 10.28 13.87
C LEU A 310 6.78 9.31 12.75
N LEU A 311 5.58 9.43 12.18
CA LEU A 311 5.14 8.59 11.07
C LEU A 311 5.59 9.14 9.73
N GLY A 312 5.95 8.25 8.81
CA GLY A 312 6.24 8.61 7.42
C GLY A 312 4.99 9.08 6.67
N ALA A 313 5.19 9.78 5.54
CA ALA A 313 4.14 10.40 4.72
C ALA A 313 3.04 9.44 4.24
N HIS A 314 3.38 8.18 4.05
CA HIS A 314 2.49 7.12 3.54
C HIS A 314 2.37 5.95 4.52
N ASP A 315 2.48 6.25 5.83
CA ASP A 315 2.18 5.26 6.85
C ASP A 315 0.73 4.79 6.70
N PRO A 316 0.46 3.47 6.76
CA PRO A 316 -0.89 2.94 6.61
C PRO A 316 -1.92 3.56 7.55
N TYR A 317 -1.53 3.96 8.76
CA TYR A 317 -2.42 4.63 9.72
C TYR A 317 -3.03 5.92 9.19
N LEU A 318 -2.36 6.60 8.25
CA LEU A 318 -2.80 7.86 7.64
C LEU A 318 -3.71 7.65 6.42
N ASP A 319 -3.89 6.42 6.00
CA ASP A 319 -4.59 6.07 4.75
C ASP A 319 -6.09 5.90 4.95
N ILE A 320 -6.72 6.91 5.51
CA ILE A 320 -8.14 6.94 5.87
C ILE A 320 -8.89 8.04 5.12
N LYS A 321 -10.20 7.85 4.98
CA LYS A 321 -11.10 8.87 4.44
C LYS A 321 -11.77 9.73 5.51
N ASP A 322 -11.98 9.20 6.69
CA ASP A 322 -12.53 9.87 7.86
C ASP A 322 -11.43 10.65 8.63
N ARG A 323 -10.76 11.53 7.91
CA ARG A 323 -9.60 12.32 8.41
C ARG A 323 -9.88 13.10 9.68
N ASP A 324 -11.14 13.48 9.90
CA ASP A 324 -11.59 14.18 11.09
C ASP A 324 -11.31 13.37 12.38
N VAL A 325 -11.18 12.02 12.28
CA VAL A 325 -10.77 11.15 13.40
C VAL A 325 -9.34 11.47 13.86
N LEU A 326 -8.44 11.81 12.94
CA LEU A 326 -7.03 12.11 13.24
C LEU A 326 -6.74 13.60 13.38
N LEU A 327 -7.49 14.46 12.68
CA LEU A 327 -7.28 15.90 12.62
C LEU A 327 -8.58 16.59 12.23
N GLU A 328 -9.21 17.29 13.18
CA GLU A 328 -10.51 17.91 12.96
C GLU A 328 -10.43 19.16 12.06
N ASP A 329 -9.36 19.96 12.18
CA ASP A 329 -9.18 21.17 11.39
C ASP A 329 -8.89 20.85 9.92
N ARG A 330 -9.88 21.18 9.07
CA ARG A 330 -9.80 20.96 7.60
C ARG A 330 -8.72 21.78 6.92
N THR A 331 -8.31 22.90 7.49
CA THR A 331 -7.21 23.71 6.95
C THR A 331 -5.89 23.00 7.16
N LEU A 332 -5.68 22.46 8.36
CA LEU A 332 -4.50 21.67 8.69
C LEU A 332 -4.48 20.33 7.94
N GLN A 333 -5.64 19.73 7.67
CA GLN A 333 -5.73 18.53 6.81
C GLN A 333 -5.08 18.76 5.44
N LYS A 334 -5.21 19.94 4.82
CA LYS A 334 -4.57 20.28 3.54
C LYS A 334 -3.04 20.33 3.64
N ALA A 335 -2.49 20.63 4.82
CA ALA A 335 -1.05 20.61 5.04
C ALA A 335 -0.49 19.19 5.12
N VAL A 336 -1.28 18.23 5.63
CA VAL A 336 -0.93 16.80 5.76
C VAL A 336 -1.16 16.04 4.46
N TRP A 337 -2.39 16.06 3.95
CA TRP A 337 -2.78 15.30 2.74
C TRP A 337 -2.75 16.21 1.51
N LYS A 338 -1.57 16.40 0.97
CA LYS A 338 -1.32 17.17 -0.26
C LYS A 338 -1.55 16.31 -1.50
N THR A 339 -1.77 16.96 -2.63
CA THR A 339 -1.84 16.24 -3.93
C THR A 339 -0.48 15.60 -4.29
N VAL A 340 0.63 16.28 -3.94
CA VAL A 340 1.99 15.81 -4.18
C VAL A 340 2.87 16.18 -2.98
N GLY A 341 3.75 15.27 -2.59
CA GLY A 341 4.76 15.52 -1.57
C GLY A 341 4.21 15.68 -0.16
N ASN A 342 3.45 14.69 0.30
CA ASN A 342 3.00 14.64 1.68
C ASN A 342 4.19 14.69 2.66
N PRO A 343 4.08 15.45 3.75
CA PRO A 343 5.04 15.36 4.85
C PRO A 343 4.80 14.10 5.68
N GLY A 344 5.76 13.72 6.50
CA GLY A 344 5.49 12.86 7.64
C GLY A 344 4.65 13.59 8.70
N VAL A 345 4.05 12.87 9.62
CA VAL A 345 3.23 13.44 10.69
C VAL A 345 3.80 13.14 12.07
N ILE A 346 3.57 14.08 12.98
CA ILE A 346 3.80 13.90 14.41
C ILE A 346 2.48 13.47 15.00
N LEU A 347 2.40 12.28 15.57
CA LEU A 347 1.24 11.83 16.34
C LEU A 347 1.45 12.09 17.83
N LYS A 348 0.37 12.51 18.51
CA LYS A 348 0.24 12.55 19.96
C LYS A 348 -1.07 11.85 20.32
N ALA A 349 -1.03 10.80 21.11
CA ALA A 349 -2.21 10.00 21.48
C ALA A 349 -3.08 9.61 20.27
N GLY A 350 -2.46 9.25 19.15
CA GLY A 350 -3.12 8.83 17.91
C GLY A 350 -3.73 9.94 17.05
N ARG A 351 -3.69 11.21 17.47
CA ARG A 351 -4.10 12.35 16.64
C ARG A 351 -2.88 13.09 16.09
N ILE A 352 -3.08 13.81 15.00
CA ILE A 352 -2.00 14.54 14.34
C ILE A 352 -1.78 15.87 15.08
N ALA A 353 -0.61 16.00 15.72
CA ALA A 353 -0.15 17.18 16.43
C ALA A 353 0.80 18.08 15.61
N GLY A 354 1.23 17.62 14.45
CA GLY A 354 2.13 18.36 13.57
C GLY A 354 2.58 17.58 12.36
N ILE A 355 3.45 18.18 11.59
CA ILE A 355 4.11 17.58 10.43
C ILE A 355 5.63 17.67 10.57
N TRP A 356 6.35 16.76 9.92
CA TRP A 356 7.80 16.77 9.88
C TRP A 356 8.35 16.43 8.50
N ARG A 357 9.57 16.88 8.23
CA ARG A 357 10.30 16.65 6.99
C ARG A 357 11.74 16.34 7.30
N THR A 358 12.39 15.61 6.39
CA THR A 358 13.81 15.29 6.48
C THR A 358 14.56 15.76 5.24
N LYS A 359 15.82 16.10 5.43
CA LYS A 359 16.77 16.36 4.36
C LYS A 359 18.07 15.62 4.66
N THR A 360 18.49 14.76 3.74
CA THR A 360 19.75 14.03 3.85
C THR A 360 20.87 14.84 3.19
N LEU A 361 21.99 15.01 3.88
CA LEU A 361 23.17 15.76 3.45
C LEU A 361 24.40 14.87 3.70
N GLY A 362 24.80 14.07 2.71
CA GLY A 362 25.84 13.05 2.86
C GLY A 362 25.45 12.01 3.91
N ASP A 363 26.22 11.90 4.98
CA ASP A 363 26.00 10.99 6.12
C ASP A 363 25.16 11.61 7.26
N LYS A 364 24.56 12.78 7.03
CA LYS A 364 23.82 13.56 8.03
C LYS A 364 22.35 13.75 7.66
N LEU A 365 21.51 13.78 8.68
CA LEU A 365 20.08 14.06 8.58
C LEU A 365 19.76 15.42 9.24
N GLU A 366 18.99 16.24 8.56
CA GLU A 366 18.33 17.40 9.15
C GLU A 366 16.81 17.11 9.22
N THR A 367 16.18 17.48 10.32
CA THR A 367 14.72 17.39 10.51
C THR A 367 14.14 18.76 10.79
N GLU A 368 12.98 19.02 10.20
CA GLU A 368 12.17 20.23 10.43
C GLU A 368 10.76 19.79 10.80
N MET A 369 10.26 20.30 11.90
CA MET A 369 8.95 20.00 12.47
C MET A 369 8.11 21.26 12.53
N THR A 370 6.83 21.15 12.17
CA THR A 370 5.83 22.23 12.30
C THR A 370 4.70 21.70 13.18
N LEU A 371 4.57 22.28 14.36
CA LEU A 371 3.55 21.88 15.34
C LEU A 371 2.22 22.55 15.03
N PHE A 372 1.13 21.83 15.22
CA PHE A 372 -0.25 22.32 15.08
C PHE A 372 -0.86 22.71 16.44
N GLU A 373 -0.22 22.29 17.52
CA GLU A 373 -0.58 22.63 18.90
C GLU A 373 0.68 22.92 19.71
N ALA A 374 0.51 23.59 20.84
CA ALA A 374 1.62 23.81 21.76
C ALA A 374 2.01 22.50 22.46
N LEU A 375 3.30 22.18 22.43
CA LEU A 375 3.87 21.08 23.17
C LEU A 375 4.72 21.58 24.33
N GLU A 376 4.73 20.82 25.41
CA GLU A 376 5.57 21.10 26.56
C GLU A 376 7.06 20.85 26.26
N THR A 377 7.94 21.36 27.11
CA THR A 377 9.40 21.20 26.94
C THR A 377 9.81 19.73 26.94
N VAL A 378 9.20 18.90 27.79
CA VAL A 378 9.46 17.44 27.86
C VAL A 378 9.08 16.78 26.54
N GLU A 379 7.92 17.11 25.97
CA GLU A 379 7.46 16.56 24.70
C GLU A 379 8.35 16.97 23.51
N LYS A 380 8.83 18.22 23.49
CA LYS A 380 9.79 18.70 22.48
C LYS A 380 11.13 17.97 22.59
N ASN A 381 11.59 17.67 23.80
CA ASN A 381 12.80 16.88 24.00
C ASN A 381 12.60 15.45 23.51
N ASN A 382 11.46 14.81 23.80
CA ASN A 382 11.10 13.50 23.26
C ASN A 382 11.09 13.49 21.71
N LEU A 383 10.54 14.53 21.06
CA LEU A 383 10.60 14.64 19.59
C LEU A 383 12.04 14.70 19.05
N LYS A 384 12.97 15.32 19.75
CA LYS A 384 14.39 15.34 19.38
C LYS A 384 15.02 13.97 19.50
N GLU A 385 14.72 13.25 20.60
CA GLU A 385 15.18 11.87 20.82
C GLU A 385 14.64 10.94 19.71
N LEU A 386 13.36 11.02 19.38
CA LEU A 386 12.76 10.26 18.27
C LEU A 386 13.41 10.59 16.91
N ALA A 387 13.78 11.85 16.67
CA ALA A 387 14.49 12.24 15.45
C ALA A 387 15.90 11.67 15.41
N GLU A 388 16.57 11.57 16.56
CA GLU A 388 17.89 10.95 16.69
C GLU A 388 17.83 9.43 16.48
N GLU A 389 16.88 8.75 17.12
CA GLU A 389 16.61 7.31 16.88
C GLU A 389 16.33 7.03 15.41
N TYR A 390 15.53 7.88 14.76
CA TYR A 390 15.24 7.75 13.33
C TYR A 390 16.50 7.97 12.46
N ALA A 391 17.34 8.95 12.78
CA ALA A 391 18.60 9.16 12.08
C ALA A 391 19.51 7.93 12.20
N GLN A 392 19.66 7.38 13.41
CA GLN A 392 20.42 6.15 13.67
C GLN A 392 19.86 4.94 12.89
N PHE A 393 18.53 4.76 12.90
CA PHE A 393 17.88 3.73 12.09
C PHE A 393 18.20 3.87 10.59
N ARG A 394 18.29 5.09 10.08
CA ARG A 394 18.69 5.38 8.69
C ARG A 394 20.19 5.23 8.43
N GLY A 395 21.01 4.94 9.46
CA GLY A 395 22.48 4.90 9.36
C GLY A 395 23.10 6.29 9.17
N LEU A 396 22.44 7.34 9.68
CA LEU A 396 22.84 8.75 9.55
C LEU A 396 23.06 9.37 10.92
N ALA A 397 23.84 10.45 11.00
CA ALA A 397 23.94 11.28 12.19
C ALA A 397 22.94 12.45 12.13
N LEU A 398 22.19 12.68 13.19
CA LEU A 398 21.32 13.86 13.27
C LEU A 398 22.18 15.13 13.36
N LYS A 399 22.12 16.00 12.35
CA LYS A 399 22.87 17.26 12.30
C LYS A 399 22.08 18.41 12.93
N LYS A 400 20.77 18.44 12.68
CA LYS A 400 19.90 19.52 13.12
C LYS A 400 18.45 19.01 13.29
N CYS A 401 17.81 19.41 14.35
CA CYS A 401 16.39 19.24 14.58
C CYS A 401 15.77 20.60 14.90
N VAL A 402 14.87 21.07 14.05
CA VAL A 402 14.12 22.32 14.25
C VAL A 402 12.68 21.96 14.59
N ILE A 403 12.18 22.50 15.72
CA ILE A 403 10.80 22.31 16.20
C ILE A 403 10.16 23.67 16.39
#